data_00518e88a36677dd8003462d9287e1ea
#
_entry.id   00518e88a36677dd8003462d9287e1ea
#
_cell.length_a   1.000
_cell.length_b   1.000
_cell.length_c   1.000
_cell.angle_alpha   90.00
_cell.angle_beta   90.00
_cell.angle_gamma   90.00
#
_symmetry.space_group_name_H-M   'P 1'
#
loop_
_entity.id
_entity.type
_entity.pdbx_description
1 polymer ?
#
loop_
_entity_poly.entity_id
_entity_poly.type
_entity_poly.pdbx_seq_one_letter_code
_entity_poly.pdbx_strand_id
1 'polypeptide(L)'
;IHSAAGSFAYHPGMAVLRLQQLKRGATEHLLTALDLRPGKRVLDATLGLAADAAISSYAVGEAGTVVGLEASPLLHFAVSYGLKNYVAEDVELTAALRRIQPVQALAEDYLAQCAPDSFDVVYFDPMFRHPVNGAKGMEALRPLSYEEALSKATLRLALKAAPRVVIKERSEYILRGYGCEEFVGGKYSRI
;
A
#
# COMPACT_ATOMS: atom_id res chain seq x y z
N ILE A 1 15.40 -12.38 -7.38
CA ILE A 1 16.55 -11.97 -6.57
C ILE A 1 17.00 -13.18 -5.77
N HIS A 2 18.29 -13.46 -5.80
CA HIS A 2 18.91 -14.54 -5.00
C HIS A 2 19.86 -13.91 -3.99
N SER A 3 19.78 -14.34 -2.75
CA SER A 3 20.69 -13.94 -1.65
C SER A 3 21.12 -15.15 -0.84
N ALA A 4 22.06 -14.97 0.06
CA ALA A 4 22.45 -16.02 1.01
C ALA A 4 21.28 -16.46 1.93
N ALA A 5 20.30 -15.60 2.13
CA ALA A 5 19.09 -15.88 2.92
C ALA A 5 17.97 -16.57 2.13
N GLY A 6 18.13 -16.75 0.81
CA GLY A 6 17.14 -17.40 -0.05
C GLY A 6 16.89 -16.68 -1.37
N SER A 7 15.90 -17.18 -2.13
CA SER A 7 15.45 -16.56 -3.37
C SER A 7 14.09 -15.89 -3.19
N PHE A 8 13.96 -14.68 -3.76
CA PHE A 8 12.70 -13.96 -3.83
C PHE A 8 12.23 -13.84 -5.28
N ALA A 9 11.00 -14.25 -5.53
CA ALA A 9 10.28 -13.96 -6.76
C ALA A 9 9.08 -13.05 -6.42
N TYR A 10 8.90 -11.98 -7.18
CA TYR A 10 7.78 -11.08 -6.96
C TYR A 10 6.45 -11.82 -7.18
N HIS A 11 5.52 -11.58 -6.28
CA HIS A 11 4.13 -12.00 -6.40
C HIS A 11 3.26 -10.93 -5.70
N PRO A 12 2.14 -10.49 -6.29
CA PRO A 12 1.29 -9.44 -5.70
C PRO A 12 0.50 -9.90 -4.46
N GLY A 13 0.90 -11.01 -3.86
CA GLY A 13 0.38 -11.49 -2.59
C GLY A 13 -1.13 -11.70 -2.61
N MET A 14 -1.79 -11.13 -1.62
CA MET A 14 -3.24 -11.25 -1.43
C MET A 14 -4.08 -10.51 -2.49
N ALA A 15 -3.48 -9.67 -3.35
CA ALA A 15 -4.23 -8.94 -4.36
C ALA A 15 -5.01 -9.86 -5.32
N VAL A 16 -4.43 -11.03 -5.65
CA VAL A 16 -5.10 -12.02 -6.52
C VAL A 16 -6.41 -12.49 -5.90
N LEU A 17 -6.37 -12.95 -4.65
CA LEU A 17 -7.56 -13.45 -3.95
C LEU A 17 -8.57 -12.31 -3.69
N ARG A 18 -8.10 -11.15 -3.27
CA ARG A 18 -8.96 -9.98 -2.98
C ARG A 18 -9.69 -9.51 -4.22
N LEU A 19 -9.02 -9.44 -5.37
CA LEU A 19 -9.68 -9.08 -6.63
C LEU A 19 -10.76 -10.11 -7.03
N GLN A 20 -10.49 -11.41 -6.87
CA GLN A 20 -11.49 -12.44 -7.12
C GLN A 20 -12.71 -12.30 -6.20
N GLN A 21 -12.50 -12.01 -4.92
CA GLN A 21 -13.58 -11.77 -3.97
C GLN A 21 -14.38 -10.51 -4.32
N LEU A 22 -13.69 -9.42 -4.67
CA LEU A 22 -14.31 -8.17 -5.08
C LEU A 22 -15.21 -8.36 -6.33
N LYS A 23 -14.75 -9.09 -7.34
CA LYS A 23 -15.52 -9.44 -8.54
C LYS A 23 -16.75 -10.31 -8.24
N ARG A 24 -16.74 -11.04 -7.12
CA ARG A 24 -17.89 -11.81 -6.61
C ARG A 24 -18.83 -10.99 -5.75
N GLY A 25 -18.59 -9.68 -5.62
CA GLY A 25 -19.43 -8.77 -4.84
C GLY A 25 -19.08 -8.69 -3.36
N ALA A 26 -17.94 -9.23 -2.93
CA ALA A 26 -17.49 -9.06 -1.56
C ALA A 26 -17.10 -7.60 -1.27
N THR A 27 -17.39 -7.15 -0.04
CA THR A 27 -16.96 -5.83 0.42
C THR A 27 -15.44 -5.82 0.63
N GLU A 28 -14.78 -4.83 0.05
CA GLU A 28 -13.34 -4.58 0.25
C GLU A 28 -13.19 -3.36 1.16
N HIS A 29 -12.85 -3.61 2.41
CA HIS A 29 -12.76 -2.58 3.46
C HIS A 29 -11.76 -1.47 3.12
N LEU A 30 -10.65 -1.80 2.45
CA LEU A 30 -9.68 -0.80 2.01
C LEU A 30 -10.31 0.21 1.04
N LEU A 31 -11.06 -0.27 0.04
CA LEU A 31 -11.71 0.62 -0.93
C LEU A 31 -12.75 1.51 -0.27
N THR A 32 -13.47 0.99 0.72
CA THR A 32 -14.43 1.76 1.52
C THR A 32 -13.72 2.86 2.32
N ALA A 33 -12.64 2.51 3.03
CA ALA A 33 -11.90 3.46 3.85
C ALA A 33 -11.23 4.57 3.02
N LEU A 34 -10.69 4.19 1.85
CA LEU A 34 -10.06 5.13 0.92
C LEU A 34 -11.08 5.96 0.13
N ASP A 35 -12.38 5.64 0.17
CA ASP A 35 -13.45 6.23 -0.67
C ASP A 35 -13.06 6.27 -2.16
N LEU A 36 -12.55 5.15 -2.66
CA LEU A 36 -12.05 5.09 -4.04
C LEU A 36 -13.17 5.03 -5.06
N ARG A 37 -12.99 5.82 -6.11
CA ARG A 37 -13.83 5.87 -7.31
C ARG A 37 -12.92 6.01 -8.54
N PRO A 38 -13.40 5.67 -9.73
CA PRO A 38 -12.65 5.93 -10.96
C PRO A 38 -12.15 7.37 -11.05
N GLY A 39 -10.90 7.53 -11.45
CA GLY A 39 -10.25 8.83 -11.61
C GLY A 39 -9.56 9.39 -10.36
N LYS A 40 -9.69 8.77 -9.18
CA LYS A 40 -9.02 9.22 -7.96
C LYS A 40 -7.50 9.07 -8.04
N ARG A 41 -6.80 10.01 -7.36
CA ARG A 41 -5.34 10.04 -7.20
C ARG A 41 -4.98 9.52 -5.81
N VAL A 42 -4.26 8.42 -5.76
CA VAL A 42 -3.89 7.73 -4.53
C VAL A 42 -2.38 7.77 -4.33
N LEU A 43 -1.94 8.11 -3.12
CA LEU A 43 -0.58 7.86 -2.66
C LEU A 43 -0.59 6.69 -1.65
N ASP A 44 -0.01 5.57 -2.02
CA ASP A 44 0.35 4.49 -1.10
C ASP A 44 1.75 4.78 -0.56
N ALA A 45 1.82 5.30 0.67
CA ALA A 45 3.08 5.74 1.29
C ALA A 45 3.92 4.59 1.85
N THR A 46 3.46 3.34 1.70
CA THR A 46 4.08 2.11 2.24
C THR A 46 3.90 0.93 1.29
N LEU A 47 4.34 1.09 0.04
CA LEU A 47 4.04 0.20 -1.08
C LEU A 47 4.28 -1.30 -0.82
N GLY A 48 5.39 -1.65 -0.16
CA GLY A 48 5.76 -3.03 0.08
C GLY A 48 5.68 -3.89 -1.19
N LEU A 49 4.93 -5.00 -1.16
CA LEU A 49 4.70 -5.86 -2.34
C LEU A 49 3.57 -5.36 -3.26
N ALA A 50 3.07 -4.17 -3.05
CA ALA A 50 2.02 -3.51 -3.83
C ALA A 50 0.65 -4.24 -3.84
N ALA A 51 0.34 -5.03 -2.81
CA ALA A 51 -0.94 -5.73 -2.76
C ALA A 51 -2.12 -4.76 -2.61
N ASP A 52 -2.01 -3.78 -1.72
CA ASP A 52 -3.03 -2.75 -1.48
C ASP A 52 -3.09 -1.75 -2.65
N ALA A 53 -1.92 -1.35 -3.17
CA ALA A 53 -1.81 -0.51 -4.37
C ALA A 53 -2.46 -1.16 -5.60
N ALA A 54 -2.36 -2.49 -5.77
CA ALA A 54 -2.99 -3.20 -6.89
C ALA A 54 -4.52 -3.13 -6.84
N ILE A 55 -5.12 -3.32 -5.66
CA ILE A 55 -6.56 -3.20 -5.46
C ILE A 55 -7.02 -1.74 -5.64
N SER A 56 -6.25 -0.79 -5.13
CA SER A 56 -6.50 0.64 -5.33
C SER A 56 -6.43 1.02 -6.81
N SER A 57 -5.41 0.54 -7.53
CA SER A 57 -5.24 0.79 -8.98
C SER A 57 -6.36 0.17 -9.82
N TYR A 58 -6.85 -1.01 -9.42
CA TYR A 58 -8.03 -1.59 -10.05
C TYR A 58 -9.25 -0.69 -9.88
N ALA A 59 -9.50 -0.21 -8.65
CA ALA A 59 -10.67 0.59 -8.32
C ALA A 59 -10.68 1.98 -8.97
N VAL A 60 -9.52 2.66 -9.04
CA VAL A 60 -9.44 3.99 -9.67
C VAL A 60 -9.41 3.93 -11.20
N GLY A 61 -9.09 2.78 -11.78
CA GLY A 61 -9.12 2.54 -13.22
C GLY A 61 -8.07 3.35 -13.99
N GLU A 62 -8.27 3.45 -15.32
CA GLU A 62 -7.32 4.11 -16.23
C GLU A 62 -7.29 5.64 -16.06
N ALA A 63 -8.39 6.24 -15.64
CA ALA A 63 -8.48 7.68 -15.39
C ALA A 63 -7.85 8.11 -14.06
N GLY A 64 -7.57 7.14 -13.15
CA GLY A 64 -6.96 7.40 -11.85
C GLY A 64 -5.45 7.24 -11.85
N THR A 65 -4.84 7.58 -10.71
CA THR A 65 -3.40 7.45 -10.51
C THR A 65 -3.12 6.79 -9.17
N VAL A 66 -2.17 5.85 -9.14
CA VAL A 66 -1.64 5.26 -7.91
C VAL A 66 -0.13 5.42 -7.92
N VAL A 67 0.38 6.24 -7.01
CA VAL A 67 1.81 6.36 -6.71
C VAL A 67 2.08 5.54 -5.46
N GLY A 68 3.12 4.70 -5.49
CA GLY A 68 3.51 3.87 -4.35
C GLY A 68 4.94 4.14 -3.90
N LEU A 69 5.13 4.49 -2.63
CA LEU A 69 6.45 4.77 -2.06
C LEU A 69 7.03 3.53 -1.40
N GLU A 70 8.29 3.25 -1.70
CA GLU A 70 9.07 2.21 -1.03
C GLU A 70 10.44 2.78 -0.62
N ALA A 71 10.72 2.75 0.68
CA ALA A 71 11.94 3.31 1.23
C ALA A 71 13.18 2.45 0.93
N SER A 72 13.02 1.11 0.95
CA SER A 72 14.10 0.17 0.67
C SER A 72 14.46 0.15 -0.81
N PRO A 73 15.68 0.51 -1.23
CA PRO A 73 16.08 0.48 -2.65
C PRO A 73 15.97 -0.91 -3.27
N LEU A 74 16.29 -1.95 -2.50
CA LEU A 74 16.28 -3.32 -3.00
C LEU A 74 14.84 -3.83 -3.16
N LEU A 75 13.96 -3.54 -2.21
CA LEU A 75 12.54 -3.90 -2.32
C LEU A 75 11.87 -3.09 -3.44
N HIS A 76 12.15 -1.79 -3.53
CA HIS A 76 11.68 -0.95 -4.64
C HIS A 76 12.08 -1.53 -6.00
N PHE A 77 13.36 -1.92 -6.17
CA PHE A 77 13.83 -2.53 -7.42
C PHE A 77 13.06 -3.82 -7.74
N ALA A 78 12.91 -4.70 -6.74
CA ALA A 78 12.22 -5.98 -6.92
C ALA A 78 10.74 -5.79 -7.30
N VAL A 79 10.06 -4.88 -6.61
CA VAL A 79 8.64 -4.58 -6.82
C VAL A 79 8.44 -3.87 -8.16
N SER A 80 9.26 -2.88 -8.49
CA SER A 80 9.21 -2.18 -9.78
C SER A 80 9.40 -3.14 -10.96
N TYR A 81 10.34 -4.08 -10.85
CA TYR A 81 10.51 -5.13 -11.84
C TYR A 81 9.28 -6.05 -11.91
N GLY A 82 8.75 -6.44 -10.75
CA GLY A 82 7.57 -7.29 -10.65
C GLY A 82 6.33 -6.64 -11.26
N LEU A 83 6.06 -5.38 -10.93
CA LEU A 83 4.94 -4.61 -11.48
C LEU A 83 4.98 -4.54 -13.02
N LYS A 84 6.18 -4.48 -13.61
CA LYS A 84 6.37 -4.44 -15.06
C LYS A 84 6.26 -5.81 -15.74
N ASN A 85 6.63 -6.90 -15.07
CA ASN A 85 6.84 -8.20 -15.73
C ASN A 85 5.91 -9.30 -15.25
N TYR A 86 5.35 -9.22 -14.04
CA TYR A 86 4.42 -10.22 -13.54
C TYR A 86 3.14 -10.24 -14.38
N VAL A 87 2.73 -11.42 -14.82
CA VAL A 87 1.48 -11.63 -15.54
C VAL A 87 0.56 -12.47 -14.66
N ALA A 88 -0.53 -11.88 -14.21
CA ALA A 88 -1.57 -12.59 -13.47
C ALA A 88 -2.47 -13.37 -14.45
N GLU A 89 -3.13 -14.43 -13.97
CA GLU A 89 -4.19 -15.11 -14.72
C GLU A 89 -5.35 -14.14 -15.04
N ASP A 90 -5.63 -13.22 -14.12
CA ASP A 90 -6.61 -12.16 -14.29
C ASP A 90 -5.97 -10.98 -15.03
N VAL A 91 -6.47 -10.71 -16.25
CA VAL A 91 -5.95 -9.62 -17.12
C VAL A 91 -6.14 -8.23 -16.51
N GLU A 92 -7.22 -8.03 -15.74
CA GLU A 92 -7.47 -6.73 -15.10
C GLU A 92 -6.51 -6.49 -13.93
N LEU A 93 -6.12 -7.56 -13.21
CA LEU A 93 -5.06 -7.45 -12.21
C LEU A 93 -3.74 -7.09 -12.88
N THR A 94 -3.39 -7.74 -13.99
CA THR A 94 -2.19 -7.42 -14.76
C THR A 94 -2.20 -5.95 -15.19
N ALA A 95 -3.32 -5.45 -15.72
CA ALA A 95 -3.48 -4.06 -16.12
C ALA A 95 -3.37 -3.11 -14.92
N ALA A 96 -3.97 -3.45 -13.77
CA ALA A 96 -3.88 -2.66 -12.55
C ALA A 96 -2.42 -2.55 -12.06
N LEU A 97 -1.66 -3.66 -12.06
CA LEU A 97 -0.25 -3.65 -11.68
C LEU A 97 0.59 -2.71 -12.56
N ARG A 98 0.32 -2.68 -13.89
CA ARG A 98 1.05 -1.83 -14.85
C ARG A 98 0.83 -0.34 -14.64
N ARG A 99 -0.31 0.07 -14.07
CA ARG A 99 -0.65 1.48 -13.82
C ARG A 99 -0.02 2.02 -12.54
N ILE A 100 0.46 1.17 -11.62
CA ILE A 100 1.12 1.63 -10.39
C ILE A 100 2.46 2.28 -10.73
N GLN A 101 2.70 3.45 -10.15
CA GLN A 101 3.94 4.22 -10.29
C GLN A 101 4.79 4.06 -9.02
N PRO A 102 5.74 3.10 -8.98
CA PRO A 102 6.60 2.93 -7.82
C PRO A 102 7.67 4.01 -7.78
N VAL A 103 7.85 4.60 -6.60
CA VAL A 103 8.88 5.62 -6.33
C VAL A 103 9.72 5.19 -5.14
N GLN A 104 11.05 5.21 -5.30
CA GLN A 104 11.96 4.96 -4.19
C GLN A 104 12.13 6.25 -3.38
N ALA A 105 11.47 6.30 -2.22
CA ALA A 105 11.53 7.44 -1.32
C ALA A 105 11.08 7.06 0.10
N LEU A 106 11.54 7.82 1.09
CA LEU A 106 10.90 7.89 2.39
C LEU A 106 9.59 8.69 2.26
N ALA A 107 8.54 8.24 2.94
CA ALA A 107 7.24 8.91 2.90
C ALA A 107 7.32 10.38 3.33
N GLU A 108 8.08 10.68 4.38
CA GLU A 108 8.25 12.04 4.90
C GLU A 108 8.92 12.95 3.87
N ASP A 109 10.00 12.49 3.24
CA ASP A 109 10.76 13.29 2.25
C ASP A 109 9.91 13.57 0.99
N TYR A 110 9.15 12.58 0.53
CA TYR A 110 8.28 12.73 -0.61
C TYR A 110 7.12 13.69 -0.32
N LEU A 111 6.42 13.49 0.81
CA LEU A 111 5.29 14.31 1.23
C LEU A 111 5.70 15.77 1.50
N ALA A 112 6.91 16.01 2.00
CA ALA A 112 7.42 17.36 2.21
C ALA A 112 7.48 18.20 0.93
N GLN A 113 7.66 17.54 -0.22
CA GLN A 113 7.75 18.17 -1.54
C GLN A 113 6.39 18.27 -2.26
N CYS A 114 5.34 17.61 -1.73
CA CYS A 114 4.01 17.65 -2.33
C CYS A 114 3.36 19.03 -2.17
N ALA A 115 2.75 19.51 -3.25
CA ALA A 115 1.83 20.63 -3.17
C ALA A 115 0.57 20.23 -2.38
N PRO A 116 -0.16 21.18 -1.77
CA PRO A 116 -1.46 20.89 -1.19
C PRO A 116 -2.40 20.19 -2.21
N ASP A 117 -3.21 19.25 -1.71
CA ASP A 117 -4.22 18.54 -2.52
C ASP A 117 -3.66 17.84 -3.78
N SER A 118 -2.37 17.43 -3.74
CA SER A 118 -1.74 16.66 -4.83
C SER A 118 -2.41 15.31 -5.06
N PHE A 119 -3.01 14.74 -4.01
CA PHE A 119 -3.72 13.47 -4.02
C PHE A 119 -5.14 13.64 -3.47
N ASP A 120 -6.00 12.66 -3.73
CA ASP A 120 -7.33 12.61 -3.12
C ASP A 120 -7.30 11.82 -1.81
N VAL A 121 -6.33 10.91 -1.67
CA VAL A 121 -6.08 10.13 -0.45
C VAL A 121 -4.62 9.73 -0.34
N VAL A 122 -4.10 9.74 0.90
CA VAL A 122 -2.82 9.14 1.28
C VAL A 122 -3.08 7.94 2.18
N TYR A 123 -2.47 6.81 1.88
CA TYR A 123 -2.60 5.55 2.59
C TYR A 123 -1.29 5.13 3.23
N PHE A 124 -1.38 4.62 4.47
CA PHE A 124 -0.28 4.03 5.21
C PHE A 124 -0.64 2.63 5.69
N ASP A 125 0.20 1.64 5.40
CA ASP A 125 0.21 0.31 6.03
C ASP A 125 1.60 0.06 6.66
N PRO A 126 1.94 0.78 7.74
CA PRO A 126 3.24 0.61 8.39
C PRO A 126 3.40 -0.83 8.85
N MET A 127 4.56 -1.43 8.62
CA MET A 127 4.86 -2.80 9.05
C MET A 127 4.61 -2.92 10.55
N PHE A 128 3.75 -3.87 10.95
CA PHE A 128 3.40 -4.08 12.35
C PHE A 128 4.65 -4.41 13.17
N ARG A 129 4.81 -3.76 14.32
CA ARG A 129 5.90 -4.01 15.31
C ARG A 129 5.95 -5.48 15.76
N HIS A 130 4.86 -6.23 15.60
CA HIS A 130 4.75 -7.66 15.91
C HIS A 130 4.29 -8.43 14.67
N PRO A 131 5.22 -9.03 13.93
CA PRO A 131 4.89 -9.80 12.75
C PRO A 131 4.08 -11.04 13.08
N VAL A 132 3.13 -11.38 12.21
CA VAL A 132 2.47 -12.70 12.27
C VAL A 132 3.49 -13.76 11.85
N ASN A 133 3.81 -14.68 12.75
CA ASN A 133 4.63 -15.83 12.43
C ASN A 133 3.91 -16.69 11.38
N GLY A 134 4.58 -16.99 10.27
CA GLY A 134 4.08 -17.93 9.26
C GLY A 134 3.84 -17.40 7.85
N ALA A 135 4.11 -16.13 7.55
CA ALA A 135 4.09 -15.63 6.17
C ALA A 135 5.34 -16.10 5.42
N LYS A 136 5.32 -17.36 4.94
CA LYS A 136 6.39 -17.92 4.09
C LYS A 136 6.60 -17.00 2.88
N GLY A 137 7.82 -16.49 2.69
CA GLY A 137 8.20 -15.57 1.62
C GLY A 137 8.47 -14.13 2.06
N MET A 138 7.88 -13.66 3.15
CA MET A 138 8.17 -12.34 3.73
C MET A 138 9.44 -12.34 4.60
N GLU A 139 9.86 -13.50 5.12
CA GLU A 139 11.05 -13.63 5.97
C GLU A 139 12.34 -13.19 5.26
N ALA A 140 12.47 -13.50 3.96
CA ALA A 140 13.61 -13.10 3.15
C ALA A 140 13.65 -11.57 2.85
N LEU A 141 12.51 -10.89 2.97
CA LEU A 141 12.38 -9.46 2.72
C LEU A 141 12.48 -8.62 3.98
N ARG A 142 12.29 -9.20 5.16
CA ARG A 142 12.31 -8.51 6.44
C ARG A 142 13.59 -7.70 6.72
N PRO A 143 14.79 -8.24 6.45
CA PRO A 143 16.02 -7.47 6.62
C PRO A 143 16.13 -6.30 5.63
N LEU A 144 15.24 -6.25 4.64
CA LEU A 144 15.23 -5.26 3.56
C LEU A 144 14.14 -4.20 3.76
N SER A 145 13.19 -4.42 4.67
CA SER A 145 12.12 -3.47 4.95
C SER A 145 12.60 -2.36 5.88
N TYR A 146 12.13 -1.14 5.62
CA TYR A 146 12.37 0.00 6.49
C TYR A 146 11.29 0.02 7.58
N GLU A 147 11.70 -0.18 8.83
CA GLU A 147 10.78 -0.25 9.99
C GLU A 147 10.80 1.07 10.77
N GLU A 148 10.25 2.13 10.23
CA GLU A 148 10.06 3.37 10.99
C GLU A 148 8.60 3.55 11.38
N ALA A 149 8.36 3.93 12.63
CA ALA A 149 7.02 4.23 13.10
C ALA A 149 6.50 5.50 12.42
N LEU A 150 5.25 5.46 11.96
CA LEU A 150 4.58 6.62 11.39
C LEU A 150 4.60 7.80 12.38
N SER A 151 5.23 8.92 11.99
CA SER A 151 5.38 10.09 12.83
C SER A 151 4.17 11.04 12.69
N LYS A 152 3.90 11.84 13.74
CA LYS A 152 2.91 12.92 13.64
C LYS A 152 3.33 14.01 12.64
N ALA A 153 4.62 14.17 12.39
CA ALA A 153 5.12 15.11 11.37
C ALA A 153 4.73 14.62 9.97
N THR A 154 5.00 13.35 9.68
CA THR A 154 4.60 12.70 8.42
C THR A 154 3.09 12.77 8.18
N LEU A 155 2.28 12.56 9.24
CA LEU A 155 0.82 12.69 9.13
C LEU A 155 0.36 14.11 8.79
N ARG A 156 1.00 15.15 9.36
CA ARG A 156 0.68 16.53 9.00
C ARG A 156 1.00 16.83 7.53
N LEU A 157 2.12 16.30 7.03
CA LEU A 157 2.48 16.41 5.62
C LEU A 157 1.47 15.67 4.73
N ALA A 158 1.02 14.50 5.14
CA ALA A 158 -0.02 13.76 4.42
C ALA A 158 -1.35 14.51 4.37
N LEU A 159 -1.79 15.11 5.50
CA LEU A 159 -3.01 15.94 5.57
C LEU A 159 -2.91 17.25 4.77
N LYS A 160 -1.69 17.74 4.50
CA LYS A 160 -1.49 18.83 3.55
C LYS A 160 -1.62 18.32 2.10
N ALA A 161 -1.09 17.15 1.81
CA ALA A 161 -1.04 16.59 0.46
C ALA A 161 -2.38 16.01 -0.02
N ALA A 162 -3.29 15.65 0.91
CA ALA A 162 -4.59 15.08 0.59
C ALA A 162 -5.64 15.40 1.68
N PRO A 163 -6.92 15.57 1.29
CA PRO A 163 -8.01 15.79 2.24
C PRO A 163 -8.37 14.54 3.07
N ARG A 164 -7.90 13.36 2.66
CA ARG A 164 -8.13 12.08 3.35
C ARG A 164 -6.79 11.39 3.60
N VAL A 165 -6.58 10.97 4.85
CA VAL A 165 -5.45 10.11 5.23
C VAL A 165 -6.01 8.86 5.89
N VAL A 166 -5.55 7.69 5.43
CA VAL A 166 -6.01 6.39 5.89
C VAL A 166 -4.84 5.58 6.40
N ILE A 167 -4.99 4.99 7.59
CA ILE A 167 -3.94 4.22 8.25
C ILE A 167 -4.48 2.83 8.56
N LYS A 168 -3.77 1.81 8.12
CA LYS A 168 -4.08 0.42 8.48
C LYS A 168 -3.28 0.03 9.73
N GLU A 169 -3.99 -0.34 10.79
CA GLU A 169 -3.40 -0.74 12.08
C GLU A 169 -4.35 -1.71 12.78
N ARG A 170 -3.80 -2.59 13.60
CA ARG A 170 -4.62 -3.55 14.39
C ARG A 170 -5.16 -2.93 15.66
N SER A 171 -4.42 -2.01 16.23
CA SER A 171 -4.73 -1.39 17.51
C SER A 171 -5.50 -0.09 17.32
N GLU A 172 -6.77 -0.10 17.72
CA GLU A 172 -7.59 1.13 17.77
C GLU A 172 -6.96 2.19 18.68
N TYR A 173 -6.30 1.77 19.76
CA TYR A 173 -5.61 2.69 20.66
C TYR A 173 -4.51 3.47 19.92
N ILE A 174 -3.74 2.80 19.05
CA ILE A 174 -2.70 3.45 18.23
C ILE A 174 -3.36 4.40 17.22
N LEU A 175 -4.41 3.97 16.53
CA LEU A 175 -5.14 4.81 15.56
C LEU A 175 -5.71 6.07 16.22
N ARG A 176 -6.32 5.94 17.41
CA ARG A 176 -6.79 7.10 18.18
C ARG A 176 -5.64 8.03 18.61
N GLY A 177 -4.46 7.48 18.90
CA GLY A 177 -3.24 8.24 19.19
C GLY A 177 -2.75 9.08 18.00
N TYR A 178 -3.08 8.67 16.77
CA TYR A 178 -2.86 9.44 15.54
C TYR A 178 -3.97 10.45 15.25
N GLY A 179 -5.10 10.40 15.98
CA GLY A 179 -6.25 11.27 15.76
C GLY A 179 -7.28 10.71 14.81
N CYS A 180 -7.25 9.40 14.52
CA CYS A 180 -8.28 8.75 13.70
C CYS A 180 -9.61 8.71 14.46
N GLU A 181 -10.69 9.09 13.79
CA GLU A 181 -12.07 9.15 14.34
C GLU A 181 -12.96 8.09 13.70
N GLU A 182 -12.72 7.74 12.45
CA GLU A 182 -13.48 6.73 11.70
C GLU A 182 -12.69 5.41 11.60
N PHE A 183 -13.38 4.29 11.71
CA PHE A 183 -12.77 2.97 11.66
C PHE A 183 -13.57 2.05 10.76
N VAL A 184 -12.89 1.39 9.81
CA VAL A 184 -13.46 0.40 8.89
C VAL A 184 -12.74 -0.92 9.09
N GLY A 185 -13.46 -2.03 9.02
CA GLY A 185 -12.87 -3.37 9.13
C GLY A 185 -13.27 -4.12 10.39
N GLY A 186 -12.57 -5.22 10.67
CA GLY A 186 -12.91 -6.18 11.71
C GLY A 186 -11.83 -6.37 12.77
N LYS A 187 -11.96 -7.48 13.52
CA LYS A 187 -11.11 -7.80 14.68
C LYS A 187 -9.60 -7.89 14.36
N TYR A 188 -9.24 -8.25 13.13
CA TYR A 188 -7.85 -8.56 12.77
C TYR A 188 -7.13 -7.48 11.96
N SER A 189 -7.86 -6.53 11.40
CA SER A 189 -7.30 -5.37 10.70
C SER A 189 -8.34 -4.26 10.71
N ARG A 190 -7.94 -3.08 11.14
CA ARG A 190 -8.73 -1.86 11.08
C ARG A 190 -8.03 -0.86 10.17
N ILE A 191 -8.82 -0.08 9.52
CA ILE A 191 -8.39 0.94 8.58
C ILE A 191 -9.06 2.25 8.96
#